data_5fbdc5dd1683e274564e228e155726e0
#
_entry.id   5fbdc5dd1683e274564e228e155726e0
#
_cell.length_a   1.000
_cell.length_b   1.000
_cell.length_c   1.000
_cell.angle_alpha   90.00
_cell.angle_beta   90.00
_cell.angle_gamma   90.00
#
_symmetry.space_group_name_H-M   'P 1'
#
loop_
_entity.id
_entity.type
_entity.pdbx_description
1 polymer ?
#
loop_
_entity_poly.entity_id
_entity_poly.type
_entity_poly.pdbx_seq_one_letter_code
_entity_poly.pdbx_strand_id
1 'polypeptide(L)'
;EFVRNIIYAKGQNSKKVLRRAIIDHRDKVNVEKLDAKIESIEDILCKIKQSQTKDSIRGLEGMIAKEYFDCFNDLIIKQKEDFQFTRRIRRPPRDPVNTMLSFLYTILGHDVASALASVGIDSYVGFFHTDRPGRMSMALDMIEELRAYMVDRAVLSMINLRIINLKDFMIKENNTVLLTDNGRKKIIENWQRRKQVDIRHPFLNEKIKVGLLPYVQASLLNRYIRGDLDLYPPFLIKE
;
A
#
# COMPACT_ATOMS: atom_id res chain seq x y z
N GLU A 1 -12.43 -0.40 16.76
CA GLU A 1 -11.90 0.94 16.48
C GLU A 1 -10.60 0.88 15.68
N PHE A 2 -9.56 0.16 16.14
CA PHE A 2 -8.29 0.00 15.42
C PHE A 2 -8.48 -0.37 13.93
N VAL A 3 -9.26 -1.40 13.62
CA VAL A 3 -9.56 -1.85 12.24
C VAL A 3 -10.18 -0.72 11.41
N ARG A 4 -11.11 0.03 12.00
CA ARG A 4 -11.75 1.17 11.31
C ARG A 4 -10.72 2.24 10.95
N ASN A 5 -9.82 2.55 11.88
CA ASN A 5 -8.78 3.58 11.69
C ASN A 5 -7.79 3.21 10.59
N ILE A 6 -7.29 1.96 10.56
CA ILE A 6 -6.34 1.52 9.51
C ILE A 6 -6.99 1.45 8.13
N ILE A 7 -8.25 1.00 8.02
CA ILE A 7 -8.93 0.93 6.72
C ILE A 7 -9.35 2.33 6.26
N TYR A 8 -9.75 3.20 7.17
CA TYR A 8 -9.95 4.62 6.86
C TYR A 8 -8.67 5.27 6.31
N ALA A 9 -7.52 5.04 6.98
CA ALA A 9 -6.23 5.55 6.53
C ALA A 9 -5.81 4.98 5.16
N LYS A 10 -6.05 3.69 4.91
CA LYS A 10 -5.86 3.08 3.59
C LYS A 10 -6.59 3.87 2.50
N GLY A 11 -7.87 4.15 2.69
CA GLY A 11 -8.67 4.89 1.71
C GLY A 11 -8.18 6.33 1.54
N GLN A 12 -7.89 7.04 2.65
CA GLN A 12 -7.35 8.39 2.58
C GLN A 12 -6.01 8.45 1.86
N ASN A 13 -5.11 7.50 2.13
CA ASN A 13 -3.82 7.43 1.47
C ASN A 13 -3.95 7.09 -0.02
N SER A 14 -4.89 6.22 -0.39
CA SER A 14 -5.22 5.94 -1.79
C SER A 14 -5.70 7.19 -2.53
N LYS A 15 -6.62 7.96 -1.95
CA LYS A 15 -7.06 9.26 -2.51
C LYS A 15 -5.89 10.23 -2.72
N LYS A 16 -4.99 10.31 -1.74
CA LYS A 16 -3.82 11.22 -1.87
C LYS A 16 -2.88 10.81 -2.99
N VAL A 17 -2.73 9.52 -3.27
CA VAL A 17 -1.97 9.05 -4.44
C VAL A 17 -2.64 9.52 -5.74
N LEU A 18 -3.98 9.41 -5.84
CA LEU A 18 -4.74 9.87 -7.02
C LEU A 18 -4.65 11.39 -7.18
N ARG A 19 -4.88 12.16 -6.11
CA ARG A 19 -4.76 13.63 -6.13
C ARG A 19 -3.37 14.07 -6.55
N ARG A 20 -2.33 13.42 -6.04
CA ARG A 20 -0.94 13.74 -6.40
C ARG A 20 -0.68 13.52 -7.89
N ALA A 21 -1.23 12.46 -8.47
CA ALA A 21 -1.11 12.21 -9.90
C ALA A 21 -1.79 13.29 -10.73
N ILE A 22 -2.95 13.81 -10.29
CA ILE A 22 -3.63 14.94 -10.95
C ILE A 22 -2.76 16.20 -10.87
N ILE A 23 -2.18 16.50 -9.71
CA ILE A 23 -1.35 17.70 -9.53
C ILE A 23 -0.08 17.63 -10.39
N ASP A 24 0.63 16.50 -10.35
CA ASP A 24 1.93 16.34 -10.99
C ASP A 24 1.84 16.09 -12.51
N HIS A 25 0.71 15.55 -13.00
CA HIS A 25 0.59 15.03 -14.37
C HIS A 25 -0.78 15.30 -15.01
N ARG A 26 -1.37 16.46 -14.76
CA ARG A 26 -2.71 16.84 -15.20
C ARG A 26 -2.95 16.65 -16.70
N ASP A 27 -1.93 16.90 -17.51
CA ASP A 27 -1.93 16.76 -18.97
C ASP A 27 -1.79 15.31 -19.47
N LYS A 28 -1.51 14.34 -18.58
CA LYS A 28 -1.19 12.94 -18.92
C LYS A 28 -2.14 11.91 -18.30
N VAL A 29 -2.95 12.34 -17.34
CA VAL A 29 -3.92 11.49 -16.64
C VAL A 29 -5.36 11.90 -17.00
N ASN A 30 -6.30 10.98 -16.86
CA ASN A 30 -7.72 11.31 -17.00
C ASN A 30 -8.24 11.92 -15.69
N VAL A 31 -8.21 13.27 -15.62
CA VAL A 31 -8.57 14.04 -14.42
C VAL A 31 -10.01 13.74 -13.99
N GLU A 32 -10.98 13.78 -14.92
CA GLU A 32 -12.40 13.53 -14.61
C GLU A 32 -12.63 12.16 -13.99
N LYS A 33 -11.99 11.13 -14.57
CA LYS A 33 -12.06 9.76 -14.03
C LYS A 33 -11.45 9.69 -12.64
N LEU A 34 -10.28 10.29 -12.43
CA LEU A 34 -9.59 10.25 -11.12
C LEU A 34 -10.39 11.01 -10.06
N ASP A 35 -10.97 12.17 -10.39
CA ASP A 35 -11.80 12.94 -9.46
C ASP A 35 -13.06 12.16 -9.08
N ALA A 36 -13.77 11.55 -10.04
CA ALA A 36 -14.92 10.70 -9.75
C ALA A 36 -14.57 9.51 -8.82
N LYS A 37 -13.38 8.89 -9.00
CA LYS A 37 -12.91 7.82 -8.11
C LYS A 37 -12.55 8.34 -6.72
N ILE A 38 -11.98 9.53 -6.62
CA ILE A 38 -11.69 10.19 -5.33
C ILE A 38 -12.98 10.46 -4.57
N GLU A 39 -14.03 10.97 -5.23
CA GLU A 39 -15.35 11.20 -4.63
C GLU A 39 -15.98 9.88 -4.17
N SER A 40 -15.98 8.84 -5.03
CA SER A 40 -16.48 7.52 -4.66
C SER A 40 -15.78 6.94 -3.42
N ILE A 41 -14.45 7.07 -3.33
CA ILE A 41 -13.69 6.63 -2.15
C ILE A 41 -14.11 7.47 -0.91
N GLU A 42 -14.35 8.79 -1.03
CA GLU A 42 -14.79 9.63 0.09
C GLU A 42 -16.14 9.16 0.64
N ASP A 43 -17.11 8.87 -0.23
CA ASP A 43 -18.42 8.33 0.18
C ASP A 43 -18.28 6.99 0.93
N ILE A 44 -17.36 6.12 0.48
CA ILE A 44 -17.07 4.86 1.16
C ILE A 44 -16.45 5.14 2.54
N LEU A 45 -15.54 6.12 2.64
CA LEU A 45 -14.92 6.51 3.90
C LEU A 45 -15.93 7.06 4.92
N CYS A 46 -16.95 7.80 4.47
CA CYS A 46 -18.06 8.22 5.33
C CYS A 46 -18.81 7.02 5.91
N LYS A 47 -19.06 5.98 5.10
CA LYS A 47 -19.70 4.73 5.56
C LYS A 47 -18.80 3.95 6.53
N ILE A 48 -17.48 3.95 6.34
CA ILE A 48 -16.53 3.31 7.29
C ILE A 48 -16.61 3.93 8.67
N LYS A 49 -16.71 5.25 8.77
CA LYS A 49 -16.86 5.95 10.07
C LYS A 49 -18.07 5.48 10.86
N GLN A 50 -19.16 5.14 10.18
CA GLN A 50 -20.42 4.70 10.76
C GLN A 50 -20.48 3.18 10.99
N SER A 51 -19.57 2.42 10.39
CA SER A 51 -19.56 0.94 10.46
C SER A 51 -19.24 0.43 11.85
N GLN A 52 -20.04 -0.52 12.34
CA GLN A 52 -19.86 -1.12 13.67
C GLN A 52 -19.27 -2.55 13.61
N THR A 53 -19.36 -3.23 12.47
CA THR A 53 -18.92 -4.62 12.33
C THR A 53 -17.69 -4.76 11.44
N LYS A 54 -16.85 -5.75 11.73
CA LYS A 54 -15.67 -6.07 10.91
C LYS A 54 -16.05 -6.49 9.48
N ASP A 55 -17.16 -7.19 9.31
CA ASP A 55 -17.61 -7.68 7.99
C ASP A 55 -18.10 -6.52 7.11
N SER A 56 -18.80 -5.53 7.68
CA SER A 56 -19.14 -4.30 6.98
C SER A 56 -17.87 -3.56 6.53
N ILE A 57 -16.90 -3.40 7.43
CA ILE A 57 -15.62 -2.74 7.10
C ILE A 57 -14.86 -3.53 6.01
N ARG A 58 -14.91 -4.87 6.02
CA ARG A 58 -14.29 -5.71 4.99
C ARG A 58 -14.91 -5.52 3.62
N GLY A 59 -16.24 -5.41 3.55
CA GLY A 59 -16.94 -5.10 2.31
C GLY A 59 -16.55 -3.72 1.77
N LEU A 60 -16.51 -2.71 2.63
CA LEU A 60 -16.12 -1.34 2.27
C LEU A 60 -14.65 -1.25 1.87
N GLU A 61 -13.74 -2.00 2.53
CA GLU A 61 -12.33 -2.11 2.14
C GLU A 61 -12.20 -2.64 0.69
N GLY A 62 -12.97 -3.69 0.37
CA GLY A 62 -13.00 -4.24 -0.98
C GLY A 62 -13.48 -3.23 -2.02
N MET A 63 -14.48 -2.39 -1.67
CA MET A 63 -14.94 -1.31 -2.54
C MET A 63 -13.86 -0.24 -2.74
N ILE A 64 -13.19 0.22 -1.68
CA ILE A 64 -12.04 1.15 -1.81
C ILE A 64 -10.98 0.57 -2.74
N ALA A 65 -10.60 -0.70 -2.54
CA ALA A 65 -9.60 -1.34 -3.36
C ALA A 65 -10.02 -1.41 -4.84
N LYS A 66 -11.30 -1.69 -5.12
CA LYS A 66 -11.84 -1.68 -6.47
C LYS A 66 -11.73 -0.29 -7.10
N GLU A 67 -12.26 0.76 -6.45
CA GLU A 67 -12.23 2.12 -6.98
C GLU A 67 -10.80 2.60 -7.26
N TYR A 68 -9.89 2.32 -6.34
CA TYR A 68 -8.49 2.70 -6.48
C TYR A 68 -7.78 1.95 -7.62
N PHE A 69 -7.94 0.62 -7.71
CA PHE A 69 -7.27 -0.16 -8.74
C PHE A 69 -7.91 -0.05 -10.14
N ASP A 70 -9.18 0.35 -10.25
CA ASP A 70 -9.83 0.63 -11.54
C ASP A 70 -9.18 1.79 -12.30
N CYS A 71 -8.54 2.72 -11.60
CA CYS A 71 -7.82 3.83 -12.22
C CYS A 71 -6.29 3.71 -12.11
N PHE A 72 -5.76 2.62 -11.55
CA PHE A 72 -4.32 2.46 -11.34
C PHE A 72 -3.52 2.50 -12.66
N ASN A 73 -4.09 1.98 -13.76
CA ASN A 73 -3.47 2.04 -15.08
C ASN A 73 -3.32 3.47 -15.61
N ASP A 74 -4.22 4.39 -15.23
CA ASP A 74 -4.15 5.79 -15.64
C ASP A 74 -2.97 6.53 -14.98
N LEU A 75 -2.45 6.00 -13.86
CA LEU A 75 -1.27 6.53 -13.15
C LEU A 75 0.06 6.12 -13.82
N ILE A 76 0.01 5.18 -14.75
CA ILE A 76 1.17 4.78 -15.55
C ILE A 76 1.24 5.71 -16.75
N ILE A 77 2.15 6.70 -16.70
CA ILE A 77 2.28 7.75 -17.71
C ILE A 77 3.41 7.50 -18.72
N LYS A 78 4.28 6.55 -18.42
CA LYS A 78 5.38 6.09 -19.29
C LYS A 78 5.32 4.58 -19.44
N GLN A 79 5.85 4.06 -20.56
CA GLN A 79 5.87 2.62 -20.85
C GLN A 79 4.46 1.98 -20.81
N LYS A 80 3.42 2.71 -21.23
CA LYS A 80 2.00 2.28 -21.14
C LYS A 80 1.73 0.97 -21.88
N GLU A 81 2.42 0.74 -22.99
CA GLU A 81 2.27 -0.47 -23.80
C GLU A 81 2.84 -1.70 -23.09
N ASP A 82 3.94 -1.51 -22.37
CA ASP A 82 4.68 -2.56 -21.68
C ASP A 82 4.09 -2.92 -20.31
N PHE A 83 3.56 -1.92 -19.59
CA PHE A 83 3.06 -2.04 -18.23
C PHE A 83 1.55 -1.83 -18.15
N GLN A 84 0.79 -2.66 -18.88
CA GLN A 84 -0.67 -2.63 -18.81
C GLN A 84 -1.15 -3.26 -17.49
N PHE A 85 -2.09 -2.58 -16.86
CA PHE A 85 -2.73 -3.06 -15.63
C PHE A 85 -4.26 -3.00 -15.81
N THR A 86 -4.92 -4.15 -15.76
CA THR A 86 -6.38 -4.23 -15.88
C THR A 86 -7.09 -4.35 -14.55
N ARG A 87 -6.55 -5.16 -13.66
CA ARG A 87 -7.09 -5.38 -12.30
C ARG A 87 -6.04 -6.00 -11.39
N ARG A 88 -6.27 -5.91 -10.09
CA ARG A 88 -5.39 -6.55 -9.09
C ARG A 88 -5.55 -8.07 -9.09
N ILE A 89 -4.52 -8.79 -9.55
CA ILE A 89 -4.43 -10.26 -9.54
C ILE A 89 -3.23 -10.66 -8.68
N ARG A 90 -3.50 -11.40 -7.59
CA ARG A 90 -2.46 -11.70 -6.58
C ARG A 90 -1.75 -13.02 -6.80
N ARG A 91 -2.45 -14.07 -7.20
CA ARG A 91 -1.93 -15.45 -7.25
C ARG A 91 -2.54 -16.24 -8.41
N PRO A 92 -1.74 -16.58 -9.41
CA PRO A 92 -0.44 -16.00 -9.73
C PRO A 92 -0.60 -14.60 -10.38
N PRO A 93 0.41 -13.70 -10.29
CA PRO A 93 0.40 -12.43 -11.02
C PRO A 93 0.56 -12.72 -12.52
N ARG A 94 -0.22 -12.01 -13.36
CA ARG A 94 -0.27 -12.23 -14.82
C ARG A 94 0.21 -11.05 -15.64
N ASP A 95 0.71 -10.02 -14.99
CA ASP A 95 1.31 -8.85 -15.61
C ASP A 95 2.45 -8.31 -14.73
N PRO A 96 3.35 -7.49 -15.31
CA PRO A 96 4.50 -6.93 -14.60
C PRO A 96 4.11 -6.08 -13.38
N VAL A 97 3.03 -5.28 -13.47
CA VAL A 97 2.59 -4.40 -12.38
C VAL A 97 2.13 -5.22 -11.18
N ASN A 98 1.29 -6.25 -11.41
CA ASN A 98 0.85 -7.17 -10.36
C ASN A 98 2.01 -7.95 -9.73
N THR A 99 3.04 -8.28 -10.52
CA THR A 99 4.26 -8.93 -10.02
C THR A 99 5.02 -8.01 -9.07
N MET A 100 5.24 -6.74 -9.46
CA MET A 100 5.93 -5.75 -8.63
C MET A 100 5.16 -5.46 -7.34
N LEU A 101 3.84 -5.22 -7.44
CA LEU A 101 2.98 -4.99 -6.27
C LEU A 101 3.03 -6.17 -5.30
N SER A 102 2.93 -7.41 -5.80
CA SER A 102 2.94 -8.61 -4.96
C SER A 102 4.29 -8.80 -4.28
N PHE A 103 5.38 -8.58 -5.00
CA PHE A 103 6.74 -8.68 -4.48
C PHE A 103 7.00 -7.66 -3.37
N LEU A 104 6.69 -6.38 -3.61
CA LEU A 104 6.91 -5.32 -2.62
C LEU A 104 5.95 -5.39 -1.43
N TYR A 105 4.71 -5.83 -1.61
CA TYR A 105 3.81 -6.08 -0.47
C TYR A 105 4.33 -7.20 0.43
N THR A 106 4.98 -8.21 -0.14
CA THR A 106 5.61 -9.27 0.65
C THR A 106 6.80 -8.72 1.45
N ILE A 107 7.66 -7.92 0.82
CA ILE A 107 8.79 -7.28 1.52
C ILE A 107 8.28 -6.36 2.64
N LEU A 108 7.30 -5.51 2.36
CA LEU A 108 6.71 -4.63 3.37
C LEU A 108 6.08 -5.44 4.52
N GLY A 109 5.42 -6.57 4.21
CA GLY A 109 4.87 -7.46 5.24
C GLY A 109 5.94 -8.01 6.18
N HIS A 110 7.11 -8.39 5.66
CA HIS A 110 8.25 -8.83 6.48
C HIS A 110 8.88 -7.67 7.28
N ASP A 111 9.01 -6.48 6.68
CA ASP A 111 9.49 -5.28 7.40
C ASP A 111 8.56 -4.98 8.59
N VAL A 112 7.23 -5.04 8.41
CA VAL A 112 6.24 -4.82 9.47
C VAL A 112 6.27 -5.94 10.51
N ALA A 113 6.38 -7.21 10.09
CA ALA A 113 6.48 -8.34 11.04
C ALA A 113 7.72 -8.20 11.94
N SER A 114 8.87 -7.80 11.38
CA SER A 114 10.09 -7.53 12.13
C SER A 114 9.90 -6.35 13.11
N ALA A 115 9.19 -5.30 12.68
CA ALA A 115 8.88 -4.16 13.52
C ALA A 115 7.96 -4.53 14.70
N LEU A 116 6.92 -5.35 14.46
CA LEU A 116 6.02 -5.86 15.50
C LEU A 116 6.79 -6.71 16.52
N ALA A 117 7.63 -7.63 16.04
CA ALA A 117 8.48 -8.46 16.91
C ALA A 117 9.41 -7.61 17.79
N SER A 118 9.97 -6.52 17.27
CA SER A 118 10.86 -5.63 18.02
C SER A 118 10.20 -4.93 19.22
N VAL A 119 8.87 -4.82 19.22
CA VAL A 119 8.08 -4.23 20.31
C VAL A 119 7.27 -5.28 21.08
N GLY A 120 7.53 -6.57 20.85
CA GLY A 120 6.90 -7.68 21.57
C GLY A 120 5.47 -8.01 21.13
N ILE A 121 5.05 -7.60 19.93
CA ILE A 121 3.73 -7.94 19.39
C ILE A 121 3.85 -9.13 18.43
N ASP A 122 2.99 -10.14 18.62
CA ASP A 122 2.90 -11.29 17.72
C ASP A 122 2.33 -10.86 16.36
N SER A 123 3.12 -11.02 15.32
CA SER A 123 2.73 -10.66 13.95
C SER A 123 1.66 -11.56 13.34
N TYR A 124 1.34 -12.70 13.96
CA TYR A 124 0.37 -13.68 13.44
C TYR A 124 -1.05 -13.45 13.97
N VAL A 125 -1.23 -12.82 15.11
CA VAL A 125 -2.53 -12.56 15.73
C VAL A 125 -3.09 -11.21 15.29
N GLY A 126 -4.00 -11.22 14.30
CA GLY A 126 -4.57 -10.01 13.68
C GLY A 126 -5.92 -9.58 14.25
N PHE A 127 -6.27 -8.33 14.02
CA PHE A 127 -7.59 -7.78 14.35
C PHE A 127 -8.58 -7.87 13.19
N PHE A 128 -8.12 -7.69 11.96
CA PHE A 128 -8.93 -7.61 10.75
C PHE A 128 -8.79 -8.85 9.85
N HIS A 129 -7.58 -9.23 9.54
CA HIS A 129 -7.33 -10.45 8.78
C HIS A 129 -7.55 -11.68 9.67
N THR A 130 -8.28 -12.67 9.15
CA THR A 130 -8.52 -13.94 9.83
C THR A 130 -7.22 -14.70 10.02
N ASP A 131 -6.99 -15.20 11.22
CA ASP A 131 -5.83 -16.01 11.53
C ASP A 131 -5.87 -17.33 10.77
N ARG A 132 -4.73 -17.69 10.19
CA ARG A 132 -4.50 -18.95 9.48
C ARG A 132 -3.07 -19.39 9.73
N PRO A 133 -2.77 -20.69 9.80
CA PRO A 133 -1.40 -21.18 9.94
C PRO A 133 -0.45 -20.54 8.93
N GLY A 134 0.67 -20.01 9.40
CA GLY A 134 1.70 -19.36 8.58
C GLY A 134 1.34 -17.98 8.01
N ARG A 135 0.18 -17.40 8.40
CA ARG A 135 -0.23 -16.06 7.94
C ARG A 135 0.04 -15.02 9.01
N MET A 136 0.87 -14.06 8.71
CA MET A 136 1.18 -12.92 9.58
C MET A 136 0.02 -11.90 9.58
N SER A 137 -1.11 -12.26 10.21
CA SER A 137 -2.38 -11.51 10.12
C SER A 137 -2.24 -10.08 10.64
N MET A 138 -1.52 -9.86 11.76
CA MET A 138 -1.26 -8.52 12.29
C MET A 138 -0.39 -7.68 11.35
N ALA A 139 0.67 -8.28 10.80
CA ALA A 139 1.49 -7.57 9.82
C ALA A 139 0.67 -7.18 8.59
N LEU A 140 -0.25 -8.05 8.13
CA LEU A 140 -1.17 -7.74 7.03
C LEU A 140 -2.15 -6.63 7.38
N ASP A 141 -2.60 -6.54 8.64
CA ASP A 141 -3.44 -5.44 9.11
C ASP A 141 -2.67 -4.12 9.04
N MET A 142 -1.47 -4.10 9.59
CA MET A 142 -0.64 -2.89 9.67
C MET A 142 -0.18 -2.37 8.31
N ILE A 143 0.08 -3.24 7.32
CA ILE A 143 0.48 -2.77 6.00
C ILE A 143 -0.63 -2.03 5.26
N GLU A 144 -1.91 -2.18 5.65
CA GLU A 144 -3.03 -1.55 4.92
C GLU A 144 -2.87 -0.02 4.85
N GLU A 145 -2.47 0.63 5.92
CA GLU A 145 -2.24 2.08 5.95
C GLU A 145 -0.96 2.52 5.21
N LEU A 146 0.01 1.60 5.01
CA LEU A 146 1.30 1.90 4.39
C LEU A 146 1.35 1.60 2.89
N ARG A 147 0.46 0.75 2.36
CA ARG A 147 0.50 0.24 0.97
C ARG A 147 0.62 1.33 -0.06
N ALA A 148 -0.33 2.26 -0.06
CA ALA A 148 -0.40 3.31 -1.07
C ALA A 148 0.87 4.18 -1.08
N TYR A 149 1.37 4.54 0.11
CA TYR A 149 2.55 5.39 0.24
C TYR A 149 3.85 4.66 -0.07
N MET A 150 4.07 3.51 0.57
CA MET A 150 5.35 2.83 0.46
C MET A 150 5.49 2.01 -0.83
N VAL A 151 4.46 1.23 -1.20
CA VAL A 151 4.55 0.27 -2.30
C VAL A 151 4.00 0.84 -3.60
N ASP A 152 2.75 1.29 -3.64
CA ASP A 152 2.10 1.67 -4.91
C ASP A 152 2.84 2.82 -5.58
N ARG A 153 3.20 3.86 -4.81
CA ARG A 153 4.03 4.96 -5.32
C ARG A 153 5.42 4.51 -5.77
N ALA A 154 6.02 3.51 -5.11
CA ALA A 154 7.32 2.98 -5.53
C ALA A 154 7.21 2.25 -6.89
N VAL A 155 6.17 1.43 -7.07
CA VAL A 155 5.90 0.73 -8.34
C VAL A 155 5.69 1.74 -9.46
N LEU A 156 4.78 2.70 -9.27
CA LEU A 156 4.51 3.76 -10.26
C LEU A 156 5.78 4.57 -10.59
N SER A 157 6.56 4.92 -9.57
CA SER A 157 7.81 5.65 -9.76
C SER A 157 8.84 4.86 -10.59
N MET A 158 9.03 3.56 -10.28
CA MET A 158 9.98 2.72 -11.03
C MET A 158 9.58 2.57 -12.50
N ILE A 159 8.29 2.46 -12.80
CA ILE A 159 7.78 2.37 -14.17
C ILE A 159 7.94 3.74 -14.87
N ASN A 160 7.43 4.81 -14.26
CA ASN A 160 7.38 6.13 -14.87
C ASN A 160 8.77 6.77 -15.03
N LEU A 161 9.74 6.42 -14.20
CA LEU A 161 11.15 6.81 -14.32
C LEU A 161 11.99 5.84 -15.17
N ARG A 162 11.39 4.79 -15.74
CA ARG A 162 12.06 3.76 -16.55
C ARG A 162 13.21 3.05 -15.82
N ILE A 163 13.11 2.91 -14.50
CA ILE A 163 14.08 2.14 -13.69
C ILE A 163 13.96 0.65 -14.00
N ILE A 164 12.74 0.20 -14.29
CA ILE A 164 12.42 -1.17 -14.66
C ILE A 164 11.79 -1.19 -16.07
N ASN A 165 12.02 -2.27 -16.81
CA ASN A 165 11.48 -2.48 -18.16
C ASN A 165 11.11 -3.96 -18.38
N LEU A 166 10.50 -4.32 -19.52
CA LEU A 166 10.03 -5.70 -19.78
C LEU A 166 11.12 -6.76 -19.69
N LYS A 167 12.38 -6.42 -19.98
CA LYS A 167 13.51 -7.37 -19.89
C LYS A 167 13.81 -7.83 -18.46
N ASP A 168 13.27 -7.11 -17.47
CA ASP A 168 13.38 -7.43 -16.05
C ASP A 168 12.34 -8.47 -15.59
N PHE A 169 11.51 -8.96 -16.53
CA PHE A 169 10.46 -9.96 -16.29
C PHE A 169 10.64 -11.16 -17.20
N MET A 170 10.10 -12.30 -16.76
CA MET A 170 9.94 -13.51 -17.53
C MET A 170 8.50 -14.02 -17.47
N ILE A 171 7.97 -14.49 -18.58
CA ILE A 171 6.63 -15.06 -18.65
C ILE A 171 6.80 -16.58 -18.73
N LYS A 172 6.14 -17.30 -17.80
CA LYS A 172 6.10 -18.78 -17.82
C LYS A 172 4.99 -19.28 -18.74
N GLU A 173 5.04 -20.58 -19.10
CA GLU A 173 4.04 -21.24 -19.97
C GLU A 173 2.59 -21.09 -19.46
N ASN A 174 2.38 -21.01 -18.16
CA ASN A 174 1.08 -20.79 -17.53
C ASN A 174 0.67 -19.31 -17.44
N ASN A 175 1.29 -18.43 -18.20
CA ASN A 175 1.10 -16.98 -18.19
C ASN A 175 1.41 -16.29 -16.84
N THR A 176 2.15 -16.95 -15.96
CA THR A 176 2.65 -16.29 -14.74
C THR A 176 3.83 -15.40 -15.07
N VAL A 177 3.76 -14.15 -14.66
CA VAL A 177 4.84 -13.18 -14.82
C VAL A 177 5.70 -13.15 -13.56
N LEU A 178 7.00 -13.40 -13.71
CA LEU A 178 7.98 -13.39 -12.62
C LEU A 178 9.06 -12.35 -12.89
N LEU A 179 9.73 -11.90 -11.83
CA LEU A 179 10.94 -11.08 -11.95
C LEU A 179 12.16 -11.96 -12.33
N THR A 180 13.00 -11.46 -13.22
CA THR A 180 14.36 -11.96 -13.41
C THR A 180 15.21 -11.60 -12.19
N ASP A 181 16.42 -12.18 -12.07
CA ASP A 181 17.37 -11.82 -11.01
C ASP A 181 17.75 -10.35 -11.09
N ASN A 182 17.98 -9.83 -12.29
CA ASN A 182 18.25 -8.41 -12.53
C ASN A 182 17.07 -7.53 -12.13
N GLY A 183 15.83 -7.91 -12.49
CA GLY A 183 14.63 -7.21 -12.10
C GLY A 183 14.45 -7.16 -10.58
N ARG A 184 14.68 -8.28 -9.88
CA ARG A 184 14.67 -8.33 -8.41
C ARG A 184 15.70 -7.39 -7.80
N LYS A 185 16.92 -7.41 -8.30
CA LYS A 185 18.01 -6.53 -7.83
C LYS A 185 17.61 -5.05 -7.96
N LYS A 186 17.15 -4.63 -9.13
CA LYS A 186 16.70 -3.25 -9.36
C LYS A 186 15.60 -2.82 -8.41
N ILE A 187 14.58 -3.66 -8.19
CA ILE A 187 13.48 -3.36 -7.27
C ILE A 187 13.98 -3.23 -5.84
N ILE A 188 14.83 -4.16 -5.38
CA ILE A 188 15.40 -4.13 -4.03
C ILE A 188 16.26 -2.90 -3.83
N GLU A 189 17.13 -2.55 -4.77
CA GLU A 189 17.96 -1.33 -4.69
C GLU A 189 17.11 -0.07 -4.62
N ASN A 190 16.06 0.03 -5.46
CA ASN A 190 15.14 1.17 -5.41
C ASN A 190 14.38 1.22 -4.08
N TRP A 191 13.92 0.07 -3.58
CA TRP A 191 13.26 -0.05 -2.27
C TRP A 191 14.17 0.45 -1.14
N GLN A 192 15.43 0.04 -1.12
CA GLN A 192 16.39 0.48 -0.10
C GLN A 192 16.66 1.99 -0.19
N ARG A 193 16.82 2.55 -1.41
CA ARG A 193 16.95 4.00 -1.59
C ARG A 193 15.72 4.75 -1.06
N ARG A 194 14.52 4.26 -1.36
CA ARG A 194 13.27 4.84 -0.86
C ARG A 194 13.19 4.84 0.67
N LYS A 195 13.66 3.78 1.32
CA LYS A 195 13.71 3.70 2.80
C LYS A 195 14.62 4.77 3.43
N GLN A 196 15.56 5.35 2.68
CA GLN A 196 16.45 6.43 3.16
C GLN A 196 15.87 7.84 2.99
N VAL A 197 14.73 7.99 2.32
CA VAL A 197 14.07 9.30 2.15
C VAL A 197 13.53 9.77 3.49
N ASP A 198 13.73 11.06 3.77
CA ASP A 198 13.18 11.70 4.97
C ASP A 198 11.72 12.09 4.78
N ILE A 199 10.91 11.86 5.79
CA ILE A 199 9.53 12.34 5.89
C ILE A 199 9.29 12.95 7.27
N ARG A 200 8.30 13.85 7.36
CA ARG A 200 7.78 14.29 8.65
C ARG A 200 6.59 13.41 9.02
N HIS A 201 6.73 12.64 10.12
CA HIS A 201 5.67 11.74 10.56
C HIS A 201 4.41 12.55 10.95
N PRO A 202 3.22 12.18 10.43
CA PRO A 202 2.02 13.02 10.59
C PRO A 202 1.58 13.22 12.04
N PHE A 203 1.67 12.20 12.87
CA PHE A 203 1.28 12.24 14.28
C PHE A 203 2.40 12.77 15.18
N LEU A 204 3.62 12.22 15.05
CA LEU A 204 4.76 12.64 15.91
C LEU A 204 5.29 14.02 15.56
N ASN A 205 5.03 14.50 14.33
CA ASN A 205 5.58 15.74 13.80
C ASN A 205 7.12 15.77 13.73
N GLU A 206 7.78 14.61 13.82
CA GLU A 206 9.22 14.43 13.77
C GLU A 206 9.68 14.01 12.37
N LYS A 207 10.92 14.35 12.04
CA LYS A 207 11.59 13.91 10.82
C LYS A 207 12.14 12.51 11.02
N ILE A 208 11.68 11.57 10.19
CA ILE A 208 12.11 10.16 10.23
C ILE A 208 12.43 9.66 8.81
N LYS A 209 13.19 8.58 8.72
CA LYS A 209 13.36 7.85 7.45
C LYS A 209 12.09 7.05 7.13
N VAL A 210 11.71 6.98 5.84
CA VAL A 210 10.58 6.16 5.36
C VAL A 210 10.70 4.70 5.83
N GLY A 211 11.92 4.16 5.86
CA GLY A 211 12.18 2.80 6.34
C GLY A 211 11.85 2.56 7.81
N LEU A 212 11.71 3.63 8.61
CA LEU A 212 11.32 3.53 10.02
C LEU A 212 9.81 3.59 10.24
N LEU A 213 9.01 3.87 9.21
CA LEU A 213 7.54 3.91 9.33
C LEU A 213 6.96 2.63 9.97
N PRO A 214 7.33 1.41 9.55
CA PRO A 214 6.84 0.19 10.19
C PRO A 214 7.13 0.16 11.70
N TYR A 215 8.33 0.56 12.11
CA TYR A 215 8.76 0.56 13.51
C TYR A 215 8.03 1.61 14.34
N VAL A 216 7.85 2.81 13.79
CA VAL A 216 7.08 3.87 14.46
C VAL A 216 5.63 3.44 14.65
N GLN A 217 4.99 2.90 13.60
CA GLN A 217 3.60 2.44 13.68
C GLN A 217 3.46 1.23 14.62
N ALA A 218 4.41 0.30 14.65
CA ALA A 218 4.42 -0.80 15.61
C ALA A 218 4.56 -0.30 17.05
N SER A 219 5.41 0.71 17.30
CA SER A 219 5.56 1.34 18.63
C SER A 219 4.27 2.06 19.07
N LEU A 220 3.59 2.77 18.13
CA LEU A 220 2.31 3.41 18.41
C LEU A 220 1.20 2.39 18.68
N LEU A 221 1.20 1.26 17.97
CA LEU A 221 0.29 0.15 18.24
C LEU A 221 0.53 -0.46 19.61
N ASN A 222 1.80 -0.68 20.00
CA ASN A 222 2.15 -1.19 21.33
C ASN A 222 1.61 -0.26 22.43
N ARG A 223 1.83 1.04 22.30
CA ARG A 223 1.32 2.04 23.25
C ARG A 223 -0.20 2.05 23.33
N TYR A 224 -0.89 1.91 22.18
CA TYR A 224 -2.34 1.78 22.14
C TYR A 224 -2.83 0.52 22.85
N ILE A 225 -2.21 -0.63 22.61
CA ILE A 225 -2.59 -1.92 23.26
C ILE A 225 -2.37 -1.84 24.78
N ARG A 226 -1.34 -1.14 25.23
CA ARG A 226 -1.04 -0.94 26.67
C ARG A 226 -1.95 0.09 27.35
N GLY A 227 -2.76 0.83 26.59
CA GLY A 227 -3.59 1.91 27.12
C GLY A 227 -2.84 3.24 27.33
N ASP A 228 -1.60 3.37 26.82
CA ASP A 228 -0.83 4.62 26.87
C ASP A 228 -1.35 5.65 25.84
N LEU A 229 -2.19 5.23 24.90
CA LEU A 229 -2.88 6.05 23.90
C LEU A 229 -4.35 5.67 23.88
N ASP A 230 -5.25 6.65 23.92
CA ASP A 230 -6.70 6.43 23.84
C ASP A 230 -7.11 5.88 22.46
N LEU A 231 -6.40 6.30 21.39
CA LEU A 231 -6.65 5.92 20.01
C LEU A 231 -5.35 5.57 19.29
N TYR A 232 -5.40 4.54 18.44
CA TYR A 232 -4.32 4.27 17.51
C TYR A 232 -4.28 5.34 16.40
N PRO A 233 -3.17 6.11 16.25
CA PRO A 233 -3.01 7.11 15.20
C PRO A 233 -2.45 6.45 13.93
N PRO A 234 -3.28 6.15 12.92
CA PRO A 234 -2.80 5.53 11.70
C PRO A 234 -1.94 6.49 10.88
N PHE A 235 -1.07 5.94 10.05
CA PHE A 235 -0.27 6.75 9.13
C PHE A 235 -1.13 7.38 8.04
N LEU A 236 -1.15 8.71 7.99
CA LEU A 236 -1.82 9.49 6.96
C LEU A 236 -0.79 10.33 6.20
N ILE A 237 -0.74 10.20 4.87
CA ILE A 237 0.15 11.02 4.03
C ILE A 237 -0.18 12.50 4.28
N LYS A 238 0.81 13.33 4.65
CA LYS A 238 0.67 14.80 4.61
C LYS A 238 0.77 15.27 3.16
N GLU A 239 0.01 16.30 2.82
CA GLU A 239 0.08 16.98 1.52
C GLU A 239 1.40 17.74 1.36
#